data_800222a627b87943abb495bdc12180ec
#
_entry.id   800222a627b87943abb495bdc12180ec
#
_cell.length_a   1.000
_cell.length_b   1.000
_cell.length_c   1.000
_cell.angle_alpha   90.00
_cell.angle_beta   90.00
_cell.angle_gamma   90.00
#
_symmetry.space_group_name_H-M   'P 1'
#
loop_
_entity.id
_entity.type
_entity.pdbx_description
1 polymer ?
#
loop_
_entity_poly.entity_id
_entity_poly.type
_entity_poly.pdbx_seq_one_letter_code
_entity_poly.pdbx_strand_id
1 'polypeptide(L)'
;MAVVTPGRYSGTNFAAIDGKGRIAVPSQFRNNVPLNADGQRVLWVGFHEKLPCLVAYGQDQYDRLTDEIERDRDTALARNLDFDEDEAFKKRFSYTEAYTLDDSGRFLPNFTARDRVGDAGATAFV
;
A
#
# COMPACT_ATOMS: atom_id res chain seq x y z
N MET A 1 24.24 -10.55 -1.30
CA MET A 1 22.87 -11.05 -1.55
C MET A 1 21.92 -10.41 -0.57
N ALA A 2 20.88 -9.79 -1.07
CA ALA A 2 19.89 -9.15 -0.19
C ALA A 2 19.08 -10.22 0.56
N VAL A 3 18.91 -10.02 1.86
CA VAL A 3 18.02 -10.85 2.67
C VAL A 3 16.60 -10.33 2.49
N VAL A 4 15.72 -11.17 1.96
CA VAL A 4 14.32 -10.82 1.81
C VAL A 4 13.59 -11.10 3.12
N THR A 5 13.01 -10.05 3.71
CA THR A 5 12.15 -10.17 4.89
C THR A 5 10.74 -9.77 4.48
N PRO A 6 9.79 -10.72 4.39
CA PRO A 6 8.43 -10.41 3.97
C PRO A 6 7.81 -9.29 4.81
N GLY A 7 7.10 -8.38 4.15
CA GLY A 7 6.44 -7.27 4.81
C GLY A 7 7.33 -6.10 5.19
N ARG A 8 8.62 -6.15 4.87
CA ARG A 8 9.56 -5.05 5.10
C ARG A 8 10.10 -4.53 3.78
N TYR A 9 10.12 -3.22 3.67
CA TYR A 9 10.54 -2.53 2.45
C TYR A 9 11.65 -1.53 2.79
N SER A 10 12.74 -1.59 2.04
CA SER A 10 13.85 -0.67 2.24
C SER A 10 14.61 -0.45 0.93
N GLY A 11 15.19 0.71 0.81
CA GLY A 11 15.94 1.10 -0.37
C GLY A 11 15.16 2.04 -1.28
N THR A 12 15.77 2.40 -2.38
CA THR A 12 15.18 3.29 -3.39
C THR A 12 15.39 2.67 -4.77
N ASN A 13 14.35 2.73 -5.58
CA ASN A 13 14.43 2.29 -6.97
C ASN A 13 13.48 3.10 -7.83
N PHE A 14 13.65 3.04 -9.14
CA PHE A 14 12.82 3.73 -10.11
C PHE A 14 12.22 2.74 -11.08
N ALA A 15 11.00 3.00 -11.53
CA ALA A 15 10.34 2.23 -12.55
C ALA A 15 9.62 3.16 -13.52
N ALA A 16 9.62 2.79 -14.79
CA ALA A 16 8.88 3.52 -15.81
C ALA A 16 7.40 3.17 -15.72
N ILE A 17 6.55 4.16 -16.00
CA ILE A 17 5.13 3.95 -16.24
C ILE A 17 4.98 3.57 -17.71
N ASP A 18 4.34 2.45 -18.01
CA ASP A 18 4.21 1.97 -19.38
C ASP A 18 3.16 2.78 -20.18
N GLY A 19 3.05 2.48 -21.49
CA GLY A 19 2.12 3.19 -22.37
C GLY A 19 0.64 3.01 -22.03
N LYS A 20 0.31 2.03 -21.18
CA LYS A 20 -1.06 1.80 -20.67
C LYS A 20 -1.28 2.41 -19.28
N GLY A 21 -0.28 3.08 -18.74
CA GLY A 21 -0.33 3.69 -17.41
C GLY A 21 -0.06 2.72 -16.26
N ARG A 22 0.43 1.53 -16.53
CA ARG A 22 0.75 0.54 -15.49
C ARG A 22 2.08 0.88 -14.83
N ILE A 23 2.15 0.64 -13.52
CA ILE A 23 3.34 0.83 -12.71
C ILE A 23 3.93 -0.54 -12.41
N ALA A 24 5.21 -0.73 -12.70
CA ALA A 24 5.94 -1.94 -12.33
C ALA A 24 6.58 -1.76 -10.96
N VAL A 25 6.25 -2.65 -10.03
CA VAL A 25 6.89 -2.65 -8.71
C VAL A 25 8.26 -3.32 -8.87
N PRO A 26 9.36 -2.64 -8.53
CA PRO A 26 10.69 -3.24 -8.63
C PRO A 26 10.81 -4.53 -7.82
N SER A 27 11.56 -5.50 -8.33
CA SER A 27 11.71 -6.80 -7.69
C SER A 27 12.19 -6.72 -6.24
N GLN A 28 13.01 -5.74 -5.93
CA GLN A 28 13.50 -5.44 -4.59
C GLN A 28 12.34 -5.22 -3.59
N PHE A 29 11.25 -4.59 -4.02
CA PHE A 29 10.07 -4.37 -3.19
C PHE A 29 9.03 -5.48 -3.39
N ARG A 30 8.82 -5.92 -4.62
CA ARG A 30 7.83 -6.94 -4.97
C ARG A 30 8.07 -8.25 -4.21
N ASN A 31 9.32 -8.66 -4.06
CA ASN A 31 9.65 -9.90 -3.36
C ASN A 31 9.32 -9.87 -1.87
N ASN A 32 9.13 -8.67 -1.30
CA ASN A 32 8.72 -8.52 0.09
C ASN A 32 7.19 -8.51 0.27
N VAL A 33 6.44 -8.43 -0.81
CA VAL A 33 4.97 -8.55 -0.76
C VAL A 33 4.63 -10.05 -0.65
N PRO A 34 3.98 -10.47 0.44
CA PRO A 34 3.65 -11.89 0.60
C PRO A 34 2.70 -12.40 -0.49
N LEU A 35 2.86 -13.65 -0.87
CA LEU A 35 1.91 -14.34 -1.73
C LEU A 35 0.66 -14.69 -0.92
N ASN A 36 -0.52 -14.53 -1.53
CA ASN A 36 -1.77 -14.99 -0.94
C ASN A 36 -1.99 -16.50 -1.21
N ALA A 37 -3.13 -17.03 -0.78
CA ALA A 37 -3.46 -18.43 -0.96
C ALA A 37 -3.52 -18.87 -2.44
N ASP A 38 -3.79 -17.94 -3.35
CA ASP A 38 -3.86 -18.19 -4.79
C ASP A 38 -2.49 -18.03 -5.49
N GLY A 39 -1.43 -17.81 -4.73
CA GLY A 39 -0.08 -17.59 -5.29
C GLY A 39 0.11 -16.22 -5.93
N GLN A 40 -0.72 -15.26 -5.60
CA GLN A 40 -0.67 -13.91 -6.15
C GLN A 40 -0.17 -12.91 -5.10
N ARG A 41 0.41 -11.82 -5.56
CA ARG A 41 0.78 -10.69 -4.70
C ARG A 41 -0.28 -9.61 -4.80
N VAL A 42 -0.83 -9.22 -3.65
CA VAL A 42 -1.80 -8.14 -3.55
C VAL A 42 -1.13 -6.95 -2.89
N LEU A 43 -1.21 -5.80 -3.57
CA LEU A 43 -0.64 -4.54 -3.09
C LEU A 43 -1.79 -3.60 -2.74
N TRP A 44 -1.78 -3.12 -1.50
CA TRP A 44 -2.71 -2.09 -1.05
C TRP A 44 -2.08 -0.73 -1.34
N VAL A 45 -2.78 0.10 -2.09
CA VAL A 45 -2.26 1.41 -2.53
C VAL A 45 -3.24 2.49 -2.10
N GLY A 46 -2.73 3.48 -1.40
CA GLY A 46 -3.51 4.62 -0.93
C GLY A 46 -2.72 5.92 -1.08
N PHE A 47 -3.25 6.98 -0.51
CA PHE A 47 -2.61 8.29 -0.55
C PHE A 47 -1.84 8.56 0.74
N HIS A 48 -0.68 9.19 0.61
CA HIS A 48 0.03 9.70 1.78
C HIS A 48 -0.77 10.86 2.37
N GLU A 49 -0.80 10.93 3.72
CA GLU A 49 -1.58 11.96 4.42
C GLU A 49 -1.07 13.38 4.15
N LYS A 50 0.24 13.54 4.00
CA LYS A 50 0.90 14.86 3.94
C LYS A 50 1.59 15.15 2.62
N LEU A 51 2.08 14.14 1.93
CA LEU A 51 2.87 14.30 0.71
C LEU A 51 2.06 13.96 -0.54
N PRO A 52 2.35 14.58 -1.68
CA PRO A 52 1.66 14.28 -2.94
C PRO A 52 2.20 12.98 -3.55
N CYS A 53 2.07 11.88 -2.84
CA CYS A 53 2.54 10.57 -3.30
C CYS A 53 1.58 9.47 -2.86
N LEU A 54 1.76 8.30 -3.46
CA LEU A 54 1.05 7.09 -3.07
C LEU A 54 1.85 6.35 -2.01
N VAL A 55 1.12 5.62 -1.17
CA VAL A 55 1.67 4.69 -0.19
C VAL A 55 1.19 3.31 -0.58
N ALA A 56 2.08 2.33 -0.61
CA ALA A 56 1.75 0.97 -0.97
C ALA A 56 2.35 -0.02 0.01
N TYR A 57 1.60 -1.07 0.33
CA TYR A 57 2.05 -2.13 1.25
C TYR A 57 1.28 -3.43 0.96
N GLY A 58 1.81 -4.53 1.49
CA GLY A 58 1.17 -5.84 1.35
C GLY A 58 0.06 -6.08 2.34
N GLN A 59 -0.59 -7.24 2.21
CA GLN A 59 -1.72 -7.63 3.07
C GLN A 59 -1.33 -7.69 4.55
N ASP A 60 -0.14 -8.14 4.86
CA ASP A 60 0.34 -8.24 6.23
C ASP A 60 0.40 -6.87 6.93
N GLN A 61 0.84 -5.83 6.23
CA GLN A 61 0.84 -4.48 6.77
C GLN A 61 -0.58 -3.92 6.90
N TYR A 62 -1.44 -4.20 5.93
CA TYR A 62 -2.85 -3.84 6.00
C TYR A 62 -3.50 -4.43 7.26
N ASP A 63 -3.26 -5.72 7.52
CA ASP A 63 -3.79 -6.39 8.70
C ASP A 63 -3.26 -5.78 10.00
N ARG A 64 -1.97 -5.43 10.04
CA ARG A 64 -1.40 -4.75 11.22
C ARG A 64 -2.03 -3.38 11.47
N LEU A 65 -2.31 -2.61 10.42
CA LEU A 65 -2.96 -1.31 10.57
C LEU A 65 -4.39 -1.44 11.06
N THR A 66 -5.13 -2.45 10.60
CA THR A 66 -6.48 -2.73 11.11
C THR A 66 -6.44 -3.16 12.57
N ASP A 67 -5.48 -4.01 12.96
CA ASP A 67 -5.30 -4.43 14.35
C ASP A 67 -4.96 -3.24 15.28
N GLU A 68 -4.18 -2.28 14.80
CA GLU A 68 -3.89 -1.05 15.55
C GLU A 68 -5.17 -0.24 15.84
N ILE A 69 -6.05 -0.11 14.84
CA ILE A 69 -7.34 0.58 15.01
C ILE A 69 -8.19 -0.14 16.05
N GLU A 70 -8.25 -1.46 15.99
CA GLU A 70 -9.00 -2.25 16.96
C GLU A 70 -8.46 -2.11 18.38
N ARG A 71 -7.14 -2.09 18.55
CA ARG A 71 -6.49 -1.86 19.85
C ARG A 71 -6.77 -0.46 20.37
N ASP A 72 -6.74 0.54 19.52
CA ASP A 72 -7.07 1.92 19.91
C ASP A 72 -8.52 2.03 20.37
N ARG A 73 -9.44 1.34 19.68
CA ARG A 73 -10.83 1.25 20.09
C ARG A 73 -10.97 0.61 21.47
N ASP A 74 -10.33 -0.54 21.68
CA ASP A 74 -10.41 -1.25 22.96
C ASP A 74 -9.83 -0.43 24.10
N THR A 75 -8.73 0.28 23.86
CA THR A 75 -8.12 1.18 24.84
C THR A 75 -9.04 2.34 25.19
N ALA A 76 -9.68 2.94 24.20
CA ALA A 76 -10.62 4.06 24.43
C ALA A 76 -11.82 3.59 25.25
N LEU A 77 -12.40 2.42 24.89
CA LEU A 77 -13.53 1.84 25.63
C LEU A 77 -13.18 1.53 27.07
N ALA A 78 -11.98 1.00 27.33
CA ALA A 78 -11.52 0.70 28.69
C ALA A 78 -11.36 1.96 29.56
N ARG A 79 -11.17 3.11 28.93
CA ARG A 79 -11.04 4.42 29.59
C ARG A 79 -12.34 5.24 29.57
N ASN A 80 -13.45 4.65 29.12
CA ASN A 80 -14.72 5.34 28.94
C ASN A 80 -14.61 6.56 28.00
N LEU A 81 -13.75 6.48 26.99
CA LEU A 81 -13.62 7.51 25.97
C LEU A 81 -14.40 7.12 24.73
N ASP A 82 -14.93 8.13 24.03
CA ASP A 82 -15.58 7.90 22.75
C ASP A 82 -14.55 7.53 21.68
N PHE A 83 -14.91 6.59 20.82
CA PHE A 83 -14.07 6.19 19.70
C PHE A 83 -14.96 5.97 18.46
N ASP A 84 -14.69 6.75 17.41
CA ASP A 84 -15.36 6.60 16.13
C ASP A 84 -14.53 5.70 15.22
N GLU A 85 -14.89 4.42 15.15
CA GLU A 85 -14.21 3.42 14.35
C GLU A 85 -14.28 3.74 12.85
N ASP A 86 -15.41 4.20 12.36
CA ASP A 86 -15.58 4.58 10.95
C ASP A 86 -14.65 5.73 10.56
N GLU A 87 -14.52 6.72 11.41
CA GLU A 87 -13.60 7.84 11.18
C GLU A 87 -12.14 7.37 11.18
N ALA A 88 -11.77 6.48 12.11
CA ALA A 88 -10.42 5.92 12.18
C ALA A 88 -10.07 5.15 10.90
N PHE A 89 -10.99 4.33 10.38
CA PHE A 89 -10.79 3.61 9.12
C PHE A 89 -10.71 4.57 7.93
N LYS A 90 -11.57 5.55 7.85
CA LYS A 90 -11.54 6.56 6.79
C LYS A 90 -10.22 7.31 6.77
N LYS A 91 -9.73 7.69 7.93
CA LYS A 91 -8.47 8.42 8.04
C LYS A 91 -7.27 7.61 7.54
N ARG A 92 -7.24 6.30 7.85
CA ARG A 92 -6.15 5.41 7.47
C ARG A 92 -6.25 4.91 6.03
N PHE A 93 -7.45 4.64 5.55
CA PHE A 93 -7.68 3.89 4.31
C PHE A 93 -8.49 4.65 3.26
N SER A 94 -8.65 5.98 3.39
CA SER A 94 -9.30 6.79 2.36
C SER A 94 -8.60 6.58 1.02
N TYR A 95 -9.40 6.22 0.00
CA TYR A 95 -8.91 5.96 -1.35
C TYR A 95 -7.86 4.85 -1.45
N THR A 96 -7.81 3.99 -0.43
CA THR A 96 -6.93 2.81 -0.44
C THR A 96 -7.65 1.68 -1.16
N GLU A 97 -6.98 1.09 -2.14
CA GLU A 97 -7.50 -0.02 -2.93
C GLU A 97 -6.49 -1.15 -3.03
N ALA A 98 -6.99 -2.38 -3.16
CA ALA A 98 -6.16 -3.55 -3.37
C ALA A 98 -5.97 -3.79 -4.87
N TYR A 99 -4.74 -4.01 -5.28
CA TYR A 99 -4.40 -4.38 -6.65
C TYR A 99 -3.67 -5.70 -6.65
N THR A 100 -4.10 -6.63 -7.51
CA THR A 100 -3.34 -7.85 -7.75
C THR A 100 -2.26 -7.56 -8.79
N LEU A 101 -1.01 -7.83 -8.45
CA LEU A 101 0.10 -7.66 -9.38
C LEU A 101 0.05 -8.75 -10.46
N ASP A 102 0.34 -8.37 -11.69
CA ASP A 102 0.47 -9.35 -12.78
C ASP A 102 1.80 -10.13 -12.66
N ASP A 103 2.04 -11.06 -13.58
CA ASP A 103 3.24 -11.91 -13.56
C ASP A 103 4.55 -11.10 -13.66
N SER A 104 4.48 -9.90 -14.22
CA SER A 104 5.61 -8.98 -14.30
C SER A 104 5.69 -8.00 -13.14
N GLY A 105 4.83 -8.15 -12.14
CA GLY A 105 4.78 -7.27 -10.97
C GLY A 105 4.21 -5.89 -11.25
N ARG A 106 3.30 -5.77 -12.21
CA ARG A 106 2.69 -4.50 -12.61
C ARG A 106 1.26 -4.40 -12.11
N PHE A 107 0.80 -3.18 -11.87
CA PHE A 107 -0.60 -2.88 -11.61
C PHE A 107 -1.01 -1.59 -12.31
N LEU A 108 -2.30 -1.47 -12.62
CA LEU A 108 -2.87 -0.27 -13.21
C LEU A 108 -3.55 0.53 -12.11
N PRO A 109 -2.96 1.66 -11.65
CA PRO A 109 -3.61 2.49 -10.65
C PRO A 109 -4.90 3.08 -11.21
N ASN A 110 -5.90 3.27 -10.34
CA ASN A 110 -7.14 3.90 -10.75
C ASN A 110 -6.91 5.37 -11.13
N PHE A 111 -7.93 5.98 -11.72
CA PHE A 111 -7.85 7.36 -12.19
C PHE A 111 -7.46 8.33 -11.06
N THR A 112 -8.07 8.19 -9.89
CA THR A 112 -7.80 9.07 -8.74
C THR A 112 -6.34 8.99 -8.28
N ALA A 113 -5.80 7.76 -8.22
CA ALA A 113 -4.39 7.56 -7.85
C ALA A 113 -3.45 8.16 -8.91
N ARG A 114 -3.77 8.01 -10.19
CA ARG A 114 -2.98 8.57 -11.29
C ARG A 114 -2.96 10.08 -11.25
N ASP A 115 -4.09 10.71 -10.96
CA ASP A 115 -4.17 12.16 -10.83
C ASP A 115 -3.32 12.67 -9.67
N ARG A 116 -3.24 11.91 -8.59
CA ARG A 116 -2.49 12.31 -7.39
C ARG A 116 -0.99 12.42 -7.66
N VAL A 117 -0.43 11.48 -8.42
CA VAL A 117 1.02 11.42 -8.70
C VAL A 117 1.43 12.13 -9.97
N GLY A 118 0.47 12.52 -10.80
CA GLY A 118 0.73 13.12 -12.09
C GLY A 118 1.16 12.10 -13.14
N ASP A 119 1.43 12.60 -14.35
CA ASP A 119 1.77 11.78 -15.51
C ASP A 119 3.25 11.95 -15.86
N ALA A 120 4.12 11.61 -14.92
CA ALA A 120 5.55 11.89 -15.02
C ALA A 120 6.34 10.85 -15.84
N GLY A 121 5.71 9.77 -16.30
CA GLY A 121 6.37 8.73 -17.07
C GLY A 121 7.33 7.84 -16.28
N ALA A 122 7.61 8.16 -15.02
CA ALA A 122 8.48 7.39 -14.14
C ALA A 122 8.00 7.48 -12.70
N THR A 123 8.26 6.42 -11.94
CA THR A 123 7.87 6.32 -10.53
C THR A 123 9.10 5.96 -9.70
N ALA A 124 9.28 6.66 -8.58
CA ALA A 124 10.29 6.32 -7.59
C ALA A 124 9.67 5.51 -6.45
N PHE A 125 10.34 4.43 -6.08
CA PHE A 125 10.00 3.62 -4.91
C PHE A 125 11.07 3.82 -3.84
N VAL A 126 10.62 4.07 -2.62
CA VAL A 126 11.52 4.37 -1.50
C VAL A 126 11.28 3.41 -0.35
#